data_636771e7ac81ee7439ab2287c9942d97
#
_entry.id   636771e7ac81ee7439ab2287c9942d97
#
_cell.length_a   1.000
_cell.length_b   1.000
_cell.length_c   1.000
_cell.angle_alpha   90.00
_cell.angle_beta   90.00
_cell.angle_gamma   90.00
#
_symmetry.space_group_name_H-M   'P 1'
#
loop_
_entity.id
_entity.type
_entity.pdbx_description
1 polymer ?
#
loop_
_entity_poly.entity_id
_entity_poly.type
_entity_poly.pdbx_seq_one_letter_code
_entity_poly.pdbx_strand_id
1 'polypeptide(L)'
;LSSSSYKFALKITRLTFLLLIFWLSSSFAPMHQYHVSVTQMKYDKPAKTFEISIRIFTDDLEKGLSEENNKRIFTIKNNDQNNPFVERYVRKHFTLTNAQKKAEIQYVGKEEEADATWIYLEIPFSENPEGWKLQNSILMETFDDQVNMMNLKLPSGPKTFLYKKGQAVQTL
;
A
#
# COMPACT_ATOMS: atom_id res chain seq x y z
N LEU A 1 12.31 -27.03 58.24
CA LEU A 1 11.91 -27.27 56.88
C LEU A 1 12.97 -28.09 56.17
N SER A 2 12.63 -29.30 55.69
CA SER A 2 13.63 -30.23 55.14
C SER A 2 14.24 -29.68 53.83
N SER A 3 15.53 -29.98 53.63
CA SER A 3 16.29 -29.64 52.40
C SER A 3 15.56 -30.01 51.08
N SER A 4 14.64 -30.96 51.15
CA SER A 4 13.83 -31.43 50.03
C SER A 4 12.73 -30.41 49.65
N SER A 5 12.07 -29.76 50.61
CA SER A 5 10.95 -28.88 50.39
C SER A 5 11.34 -27.57 49.68
N TYR A 6 12.51 -26.99 50.01
CA TYR A 6 12.95 -25.78 49.35
C TYR A 6 13.44 -26.04 47.91
N LYS A 7 14.03 -27.23 47.64
CA LYS A 7 14.42 -27.63 46.29
C LYS A 7 13.22 -27.82 45.38
N PHE A 8 12.11 -28.36 45.92
CA PHE A 8 10.86 -28.53 45.22
C PHE A 8 10.21 -27.18 44.92
N ALA A 9 10.13 -26.28 45.92
CA ALA A 9 9.63 -24.93 45.71
C ALA A 9 10.43 -24.16 44.65
N LEU A 10 11.76 -24.23 44.65
CA LEU A 10 12.63 -23.57 43.68
C LEU A 10 12.43 -24.10 42.28
N LYS A 11 12.16 -25.40 42.08
CA LYS A 11 11.83 -25.98 40.77
C LYS A 11 10.50 -25.45 40.23
N ILE A 12 9.48 -25.37 41.09
CA ILE A 12 8.17 -24.81 40.70
C ILE A 12 8.31 -23.34 40.29
N THR A 13 9.02 -22.53 41.10
CA THR A 13 9.23 -21.11 40.79
C THR A 13 9.98 -20.91 39.48
N ARG A 14 10.97 -21.74 39.17
CA ARG A 14 11.67 -21.69 37.87
C ARG A 14 10.78 -22.10 36.72
N LEU A 15 9.95 -23.12 36.89
CA LEU A 15 9.03 -23.58 35.86
C LEU A 15 7.93 -22.53 35.56
N THR A 16 7.36 -21.91 36.62
CA THR A 16 6.38 -20.85 36.45
C THR A 16 6.98 -19.61 35.81
N PHE A 17 8.23 -19.26 36.13
CA PHE A 17 8.94 -18.14 35.49
C PHE A 17 9.21 -18.38 34.00
N LEU A 18 9.62 -19.61 33.64
CA LEU A 18 9.80 -19.99 32.23
C LEU A 18 8.49 -19.99 31.44
N LEU A 19 7.39 -20.44 32.04
CA LEU A 19 6.06 -20.37 31.44
C LEU A 19 5.60 -18.93 31.25
N LEU A 20 5.89 -18.04 32.20
CA LEU A 20 5.55 -16.61 32.08
C LEU A 20 6.33 -15.94 30.94
N ILE A 21 7.61 -16.26 30.78
CA ILE A 21 8.44 -15.75 29.66
C ILE A 21 7.91 -16.27 28.33
N PHE A 22 7.49 -17.52 28.25
CA PHE A 22 6.91 -18.10 27.03
C PHE A 22 5.60 -17.41 26.64
N TRP A 23 4.76 -17.02 27.59
CA TRP A 23 3.52 -16.27 27.33
C TRP A 23 3.78 -14.81 26.90
N LEU A 24 4.84 -14.19 27.38
CA LEU A 24 5.23 -12.81 27.00
C LEU A 24 5.83 -12.71 25.59
N SER A 25 6.37 -13.82 25.06
CA SER A 25 6.96 -13.83 23.71
C SER A 25 5.93 -14.00 22.59
N SER A 26 4.65 -14.20 22.88
CA SER A 26 3.58 -14.40 21.88
C SER A 26 2.96 -13.10 21.36
N SER A 27 3.49 -11.94 21.74
CA SER A 27 2.98 -10.64 21.27
C SER A 27 3.66 -10.20 19.97
N PHE A 28 3.64 -11.05 18.94
CA PHE A 28 3.79 -10.56 17.57
C PHE A 28 2.48 -9.86 17.22
N ALA A 29 2.53 -8.54 17.03
CA ALA A 29 1.41 -7.83 16.44
C ALA A 29 1.06 -8.51 15.11
N PRO A 30 -0.20 -8.87 14.85
CA PRO A 30 -0.55 -9.42 13.56
C PRO A 30 -0.24 -8.37 12.50
N MET A 31 0.64 -8.69 11.57
CA MET A 31 0.74 -8.04 10.29
C MET A 31 -0.69 -8.05 9.69
N HIS A 32 -1.17 -6.93 9.16
CA HIS A 32 -2.53 -6.83 8.61
C HIS A 32 -2.82 -8.03 7.70
N GLN A 33 -4.02 -8.59 7.84
CA GLN A 33 -4.41 -9.83 7.14
C GLN A 33 -4.81 -9.62 5.68
N TYR A 34 -4.92 -8.36 5.21
CA TYR A 34 -5.45 -8.02 3.89
C TYR A 34 -4.55 -7.00 3.21
N HIS A 35 -4.16 -7.31 1.96
CA HIS A 35 -3.41 -6.38 1.13
C HIS A 35 -4.39 -5.50 0.35
N VAL A 36 -4.46 -4.22 0.73
CA VAL A 36 -5.40 -3.28 0.15
C VAL A 36 -4.75 -1.91 -0.07
N SER A 37 -5.06 -1.28 -1.20
CA SER A 37 -4.81 0.15 -1.39
C SER A 37 -6.12 0.90 -1.62
N VAL A 38 -6.12 2.19 -1.26
CA VAL A 38 -7.26 3.08 -1.50
C VAL A 38 -6.78 4.29 -2.30
N THR A 39 -7.36 4.46 -3.48
CA THR A 39 -7.10 5.62 -4.35
C THR A 39 -8.28 6.57 -4.30
N GLN A 40 -8.02 7.85 -4.06
CA GLN A 40 -8.93 8.94 -4.33
C GLN A 40 -8.47 9.64 -5.61
N MET A 41 -9.36 9.76 -6.59
CA MET A 41 -9.08 10.44 -7.85
C MET A 41 -10.19 11.45 -8.11
N LYS A 42 -9.85 12.73 -8.19
CA LYS A 42 -10.81 13.82 -8.36
C LYS A 42 -10.42 14.64 -9.58
N TYR A 43 -11.40 14.92 -10.44
CA TYR A 43 -11.19 15.85 -11.55
C TYR A 43 -11.40 17.30 -11.07
N ASP A 44 -10.35 18.09 -11.14
CA ASP A 44 -10.41 19.54 -10.97
C ASP A 44 -10.69 20.19 -12.34
N LYS A 45 -11.92 20.66 -12.52
CA LYS A 45 -12.37 21.25 -13.80
C LYS A 45 -11.67 22.58 -14.13
N PRO A 46 -11.46 23.51 -13.19
CA PRO A 46 -10.68 24.73 -13.42
C PRO A 46 -9.24 24.45 -13.84
N ALA A 47 -8.55 23.58 -13.12
CA ALA A 47 -7.15 23.22 -13.40
C ALA A 47 -7.01 22.27 -14.59
N LYS A 48 -8.09 21.65 -15.05
CA LYS A 48 -8.07 20.56 -16.08
C LYS A 48 -7.09 19.47 -15.72
N THR A 49 -7.18 18.97 -14.50
CA THR A 49 -6.25 18.00 -13.94
C THR A 49 -7.01 16.99 -13.08
N PHE A 50 -6.58 15.72 -13.11
CA PHE A 50 -6.92 14.77 -12.06
C PHE A 50 -5.93 14.90 -10.93
N GLU A 51 -6.44 15.18 -9.72
CA GLU A 51 -5.72 15.07 -8.45
C GLU A 51 -5.91 13.66 -7.91
N ILE A 52 -4.81 13.00 -7.53
CA ILE A 52 -4.83 11.60 -7.13
C ILE A 52 -4.04 11.44 -5.83
N SER A 53 -4.63 10.77 -4.87
CA SER A 53 -3.93 10.27 -3.68
C SER A 53 -4.14 8.76 -3.56
N ILE A 54 -3.04 8.03 -3.32
CA ILE A 54 -3.05 6.57 -3.17
C ILE A 54 -2.52 6.25 -1.79
N ARG A 55 -3.34 5.61 -0.94
CA ARG A 55 -2.95 5.11 0.36
C ARG A 55 -2.59 3.64 0.26
N ILE A 56 -1.39 3.28 0.70
CA ILE A 56 -0.85 1.92 0.69
C ILE A 56 -0.26 1.64 2.07
N PHE A 57 -0.33 0.42 2.59
CA PHE A 57 0.45 0.05 3.78
C PHE A 57 1.94 0.16 3.48
N THR A 58 2.68 0.77 4.40
CA THR A 58 4.09 1.12 4.17
C THR A 58 4.96 -0.13 3.97
N ASP A 59 4.76 -1.16 4.77
CA ASP A 59 5.47 -2.44 4.67
C ASP A 59 5.17 -3.19 3.35
N ASP A 60 3.93 -3.13 2.86
CA ASP A 60 3.56 -3.68 1.55
C ASP A 60 4.25 -2.95 0.41
N LEU A 61 4.29 -1.62 0.46
CA LEU A 61 5.00 -0.80 -0.53
C LEU A 61 6.50 -1.12 -0.52
N GLU A 62 7.13 -1.21 0.66
CA GLU A 62 8.54 -1.57 0.83
C GLU A 62 8.83 -2.94 0.20
N LYS A 63 7.94 -3.92 0.41
CA LYS A 63 8.06 -5.24 -0.17
C LYS A 63 7.93 -5.22 -1.70
N GLY A 64 6.93 -4.53 -2.26
CA GLY A 64 6.76 -4.38 -3.71
C GLY A 64 7.98 -3.71 -4.36
N LEU A 65 8.48 -2.62 -3.77
CA LEU A 65 9.70 -1.97 -4.22
C LEU A 65 10.91 -2.89 -4.17
N SER A 66 11.05 -3.68 -3.10
CA SER A 66 12.13 -4.65 -2.94
C SER A 66 12.11 -5.70 -4.06
N GLU A 67 10.94 -6.25 -4.37
CA GLU A 67 10.80 -7.27 -5.39
C GLU A 67 11.15 -6.76 -6.79
N GLU A 68 10.77 -5.55 -7.12
CA GLU A 68 11.12 -4.94 -8.41
C GLU A 68 12.56 -4.42 -8.51
N ASN A 69 13.29 -4.33 -7.39
CA ASN A 69 14.64 -3.79 -7.36
C ASN A 69 15.67 -4.80 -6.81
N ASN A 70 15.61 -6.05 -7.31
CA ASN A 70 16.59 -7.12 -7.01
C ASN A 70 16.73 -7.41 -5.51
N LYS A 71 15.61 -7.40 -4.78
CA LYS A 71 15.54 -7.63 -3.32
C LYS A 71 16.31 -6.58 -2.49
N ARG A 72 16.50 -5.39 -3.04
CA ARG A 72 17.00 -4.25 -2.27
C ARG A 72 16.04 -3.95 -1.11
N ILE A 73 16.58 -3.73 0.07
CA ILE A 73 15.80 -3.31 1.24
C ILE A 73 15.42 -1.84 1.10
N PHE A 74 14.15 -1.54 1.27
CA PHE A 74 13.61 -0.20 1.36
C PHE A 74 13.10 0.07 2.76
N THR A 75 13.27 1.30 3.23
CA THR A 75 12.62 1.86 4.41
C THR A 75 12.03 3.19 4.00
N ILE A 76 10.70 3.25 3.96
CA ILE A 76 9.98 4.45 3.54
C ILE A 76 9.78 5.37 4.73
N LYS A 77 10.27 6.58 4.59
CA LYS A 77 10.14 7.69 5.55
C LYS A 77 9.94 9.01 4.80
N ASN A 78 9.43 10.02 5.49
CA ASN A 78 9.19 11.33 4.88
C ASN A 78 10.47 11.99 4.33
N ASN A 79 11.62 11.75 4.97
CA ASN A 79 12.91 12.35 4.60
C ASN A 79 13.88 11.38 3.90
N ASP A 80 13.39 10.24 3.37
CA ASP A 80 14.23 9.30 2.65
C ASP A 80 14.53 9.75 1.21
N GLN A 81 15.38 9.00 0.50
CA GLN A 81 15.75 9.23 -0.88
C GLN A 81 15.06 8.27 -1.86
N ASN A 82 13.89 7.68 -1.48
CA ASN A 82 13.23 6.63 -2.23
C ASN A 82 12.22 7.16 -3.27
N ASN A 83 11.96 8.47 -3.34
CA ASN A 83 11.03 9.06 -4.32
C ASN A 83 11.22 8.55 -5.76
N PRO A 84 12.45 8.44 -6.32
CA PRO A 84 12.61 7.97 -7.69
C PRO A 84 12.18 6.50 -7.90
N PHE A 85 12.27 5.67 -6.86
CA PHE A 85 11.82 4.27 -6.90
C PHE A 85 10.30 4.18 -6.81
N VAL A 86 9.70 4.95 -5.90
CA VAL A 86 8.24 5.03 -5.75
C VAL A 86 7.59 5.58 -7.01
N GLU A 87 8.11 6.67 -7.57
CA GLU A 87 7.62 7.24 -8.82
C GLU A 87 7.65 6.25 -9.98
N ARG A 88 8.78 5.58 -10.21
CA ARG A 88 8.92 4.57 -11.27
C ARG A 88 7.94 3.41 -11.08
N TYR A 89 7.80 2.94 -9.84
CA TYR A 89 6.88 1.88 -9.47
C TYR A 89 5.43 2.27 -9.80
N VAL A 90 4.99 3.43 -9.34
CA VAL A 90 3.61 3.89 -9.57
C VAL A 90 3.34 4.14 -11.06
N ARG A 91 4.26 4.75 -11.82
CA ARG A 91 4.11 4.97 -13.26
C ARG A 91 3.98 3.67 -14.08
N LYS A 92 4.50 2.56 -13.56
CA LYS A 92 4.38 1.23 -14.16
C LYS A 92 3.01 0.60 -13.86
N HIS A 93 2.53 0.73 -12.62
CA HIS A 93 1.36 0.02 -12.13
C HIS A 93 0.06 0.81 -12.14
N PHE A 94 0.14 2.13 -12.30
CA PHE A 94 -1.01 3.02 -12.39
C PHE A 94 -0.94 3.79 -13.72
N THR A 95 -1.90 3.57 -14.63
CA THR A 95 -1.87 4.20 -15.96
C THR A 95 -3.28 4.55 -16.44
N LEU A 96 -3.40 5.68 -17.13
CA LEU A 96 -4.62 6.12 -17.78
C LEU A 96 -4.38 6.17 -19.30
N THR A 97 -5.13 5.39 -20.07
CA THR A 97 -4.90 5.19 -21.52
C THR A 97 -6.21 5.21 -22.30
N ASN A 98 -6.13 5.56 -23.57
CA ASN A 98 -7.17 5.26 -24.56
C ASN A 98 -6.52 4.54 -25.77
N ALA A 99 -7.29 4.35 -26.86
CA ALA A 99 -6.79 3.65 -28.05
C ALA A 99 -5.60 4.35 -28.75
N GLN A 100 -5.36 5.63 -28.48
CA GLN A 100 -4.41 6.47 -29.20
C GLN A 100 -3.21 6.89 -28.35
N LYS A 101 -3.38 7.02 -27.03
CA LYS A 101 -2.35 7.57 -26.16
C LYS A 101 -2.45 7.11 -24.71
N LYS A 102 -1.37 7.33 -23.99
CA LYS A 102 -1.26 7.23 -22.54
C LYS A 102 -1.17 8.63 -21.97
N ALA A 103 -1.97 8.93 -20.94
CA ALA A 103 -1.89 10.19 -20.22
C ALA A 103 -0.57 10.24 -19.42
N GLU A 104 0.02 11.43 -19.38
CA GLU A 104 1.22 11.67 -18.58
C GLU A 104 0.85 11.81 -17.12
N ILE A 105 1.49 11.01 -16.26
CA ILE A 105 1.35 11.09 -14.81
C ILE A 105 2.48 11.96 -14.26
N GLN A 106 2.15 12.95 -13.49
CA GLN A 106 3.10 13.76 -12.73
C GLN A 106 3.14 13.25 -11.29
N TYR A 107 4.32 12.88 -10.83
CA TYR A 107 4.55 12.47 -9.45
C TYR A 107 4.79 13.73 -8.61
N VAL A 108 3.93 13.97 -7.62
CA VAL A 108 4.01 15.14 -6.73
C VAL A 108 4.88 14.83 -5.51
N GLY A 109 4.73 13.62 -4.95
CA GLY A 109 5.48 13.20 -3.79
C GLY A 109 4.84 12.06 -3.03
N LYS A 110 5.40 11.76 -1.87
CA LYS A 110 4.84 10.81 -0.91
C LYS A 110 4.91 11.34 0.51
N GLU A 111 4.07 10.82 1.37
CA GLU A 111 4.03 11.11 2.81
C GLU A 111 3.78 9.82 3.59
N GLU A 112 4.60 9.54 4.58
CA GLU A 112 4.38 8.45 5.53
C GLU A 112 3.55 8.96 6.70
N GLU A 113 2.44 8.29 6.99
CA GLU A 113 1.55 8.58 8.09
C GLU A 113 1.13 7.28 8.79
N ALA A 114 1.55 7.10 10.03
CA ALA A 114 1.33 5.90 10.83
C ALA A 114 1.83 4.61 10.13
N ASP A 115 0.93 3.71 9.75
CA ASP A 115 1.21 2.44 9.08
C ASP A 115 1.12 2.51 7.54
N ALA A 116 0.82 3.69 7.00
CA ALA A 116 0.55 3.87 5.58
C ALA A 116 1.45 4.93 4.94
N THR A 117 1.66 4.77 3.64
CA THR A 117 2.27 5.76 2.76
C THR A 117 1.21 6.30 1.81
N TRP A 118 1.06 7.61 1.79
CA TRP A 118 0.30 8.33 0.80
C TRP A 118 1.18 8.70 -0.38
N ILE A 119 0.71 8.46 -1.59
CA ILE A 119 1.40 8.84 -2.83
C ILE A 119 0.50 9.82 -3.57
N TYR A 120 1.05 10.97 -3.95
CA TYR A 120 0.33 12.05 -4.62
C TYR A 120 0.76 12.16 -6.07
N LEU A 121 -0.24 12.17 -6.96
CA LEU A 121 -0.04 12.25 -8.40
C LEU A 121 -0.99 13.29 -9.00
N GLU A 122 -0.59 13.84 -10.14
CA GLU A 122 -1.44 14.66 -11.00
C GLU A 122 -1.42 14.13 -12.44
N ILE A 123 -2.56 14.25 -13.12
CA ILE A 123 -2.66 13.97 -14.54
C ILE A 123 -3.31 15.18 -15.21
N PRO A 124 -2.54 16.03 -15.94
CA PRO A 124 -3.12 17.06 -16.78
C PRO A 124 -4.07 16.43 -17.79
N PHE A 125 -5.33 16.86 -17.79
CA PHE A 125 -6.37 16.18 -18.54
C PHE A 125 -7.46 17.16 -18.99
N SER A 126 -7.52 17.46 -20.29
CA SER A 126 -8.47 18.42 -20.86
C SER A 126 -9.57 17.76 -21.69
N GLU A 127 -9.62 16.42 -21.72
CA GLU A 127 -10.53 15.65 -22.56
C GLU A 127 -11.74 15.14 -21.76
N ASN A 128 -12.69 14.50 -22.46
CA ASN A 128 -13.71 13.70 -21.80
C ASN A 128 -13.06 12.38 -21.32
N PRO A 129 -13.15 12.03 -20.03
CA PRO A 129 -12.58 10.80 -19.52
C PRO A 129 -13.38 9.54 -19.91
N GLU A 130 -14.57 9.69 -20.47
CA GLU A 130 -15.41 8.57 -20.86
C GLU A 130 -14.73 7.70 -21.92
N GLY A 131 -14.73 6.39 -21.70
CA GLY A 131 -14.09 5.42 -22.58
C GLY A 131 -12.57 5.28 -22.36
N TRP A 132 -11.95 6.09 -21.52
CA TRP A 132 -10.58 5.88 -21.11
C TRP A 132 -10.47 4.67 -20.19
N LYS A 133 -9.35 3.96 -20.28
CA LYS A 133 -9.04 2.79 -19.45
C LYS A 133 -8.05 3.18 -18.36
N LEU A 134 -8.42 2.94 -17.12
CA LEU A 134 -7.53 3.08 -15.98
C LEU A 134 -7.04 1.69 -15.55
N GLN A 135 -5.72 1.53 -15.50
CA GLN A 135 -5.07 0.40 -14.88
C GLN A 135 -4.65 0.79 -13.47
N ASN A 136 -4.94 -0.08 -12.52
CA ASN A 136 -4.39 -0.05 -11.18
C ASN A 136 -3.99 -1.46 -10.77
N SER A 137 -2.73 -1.81 -11.00
CA SER A 137 -2.15 -3.11 -10.67
C SER A 137 -1.13 -3.03 -9.52
N ILE A 138 -1.19 -1.98 -8.72
CA ILE A 138 -0.29 -1.76 -7.58
C ILE A 138 -0.32 -2.99 -6.67
N LEU A 139 0.86 -3.54 -6.36
CA LEU A 139 1.13 -4.70 -5.50
C LEU A 139 0.49 -6.03 -5.93
N MET A 140 -0.14 -6.10 -7.11
CA MET A 140 -0.73 -7.36 -7.61
C MET A 140 0.32 -8.39 -8.06
N GLU A 141 1.55 -7.96 -8.31
CA GLU A 141 2.71 -8.83 -8.58
C GLU A 141 3.32 -9.40 -7.31
N THR A 142 3.11 -8.71 -6.17
CA THR A 142 3.68 -9.05 -4.87
C THR A 142 2.71 -9.90 -4.04
N PHE A 143 1.40 -9.59 -4.13
CA PHE A 143 0.36 -10.24 -3.33
C PHE A 143 -0.78 -10.73 -4.22
N ASP A 144 -1.11 -12.02 -4.11
CA ASP A 144 -2.17 -12.64 -4.91
C ASP A 144 -3.58 -12.19 -4.51
N ASP A 145 -3.74 -11.75 -3.26
CA ASP A 145 -4.98 -11.27 -2.66
C ASP A 145 -5.13 -9.73 -2.67
N GLN A 146 -4.21 -9.02 -3.35
CA GLN A 146 -4.26 -7.56 -3.44
C GLN A 146 -5.58 -7.07 -4.03
N VAL A 147 -6.20 -6.12 -3.33
CA VAL A 147 -7.36 -5.37 -3.79
C VAL A 147 -7.06 -3.88 -3.79
N ASN A 148 -7.21 -3.23 -4.94
CA ASN A 148 -7.07 -1.78 -5.06
C ASN A 148 -8.46 -1.17 -5.25
N MET A 149 -8.94 -0.42 -4.27
CA MET A 149 -10.17 0.34 -4.36
C MET A 149 -9.88 1.74 -4.87
N MET A 150 -10.68 2.23 -5.82
CA MET A 150 -10.60 3.59 -6.32
C MET A 150 -11.93 4.29 -6.26
N ASN A 151 -11.97 5.45 -5.64
CA ASN A 151 -13.08 6.38 -5.65
C ASN A 151 -12.78 7.52 -6.63
N LEU A 152 -13.50 7.54 -7.73
CA LEU A 152 -13.38 8.56 -8.78
C LEU A 152 -14.51 9.59 -8.62
N LYS A 153 -14.14 10.86 -8.50
CA LYS A 153 -15.08 11.99 -8.47
C LYS A 153 -15.00 12.79 -9.75
N LEU A 154 -16.01 12.64 -10.62
CA LEU A 154 -16.19 13.40 -11.84
C LEU A 154 -17.28 14.47 -11.66
N PRO A 155 -17.37 15.49 -12.54
CA PRO A 155 -18.50 16.40 -12.59
C PRO A 155 -19.85 15.71 -12.81
N SER A 156 -19.86 14.55 -13.50
CA SER A 156 -21.04 13.71 -13.72
C SER A 156 -21.48 12.90 -12.49
N GLY A 157 -20.66 12.87 -11.44
CA GLY A 157 -20.92 12.15 -10.20
C GLY A 157 -19.79 11.20 -9.80
N PRO A 158 -19.87 10.64 -8.58
CA PRO A 158 -18.87 9.70 -8.09
C PRO A 158 -19.06 8.30 -8.68
N LYS A 159 -17.93 7.60 -8.88
CA LYS A 159 -17.88 6.18 -9.23
C LYS A 159 -16.88 5.48 -8.33
N THR A 160 -17.11 4.21 -7.99
CA THR A 160 -16.13 3.39 -7.26
C THR A 160 -15.77 2.17 -8.10
N PHE A 161 -14.47 1.88 -8.18
CA PHE A 161 -13.92 0.73 -8.89
C PHE A 161 -13.11 -0.14 -7.92
N LEU A 162 -13.16 -1.45 -8.16
CA LEU A 162 -12.33 -2.43 -7.47
C LEU A 162 -11.45 -3.13 -8.50
N TYR A 163 -10.15 -3.10 -8.26
CA TYR A 163 -9.14 -3.77 -9.08
C TYR A 163 -8.56 -4.95 -8.29
N LYS A 164 -8.37 -6.07 -8.94
CA LYS A 164 -7.81 -7.29 -8.38
C LYS A 164 -7.08 -8.08 -9.45
N LYS A 165 -6.34 -9.11 -9.05
CA LYS A 165 -5.64 -9.99 -10.00
C LYS A 165 -6.62 -10.52 -11.06
N GLY A 166 -6.26 -10.41 -12.33
CA GLY A 166 -7.12 -10.71 -13.48
C GLY A 166 -8.12 -9.60 -13.87
N GLN A 167 -8.26 -8.55 -13.07
CA GLN A 167 -9.15 -7.41 -13.34
C GLN A 167 -8.46 -6.08 -12.95
N ALA A 168 -7.26 -5.86 -13.47
CA ALA A 168 -6.44 -4.69 -13.15
C ALA A 168 -6.78 -3.46 -14.02
N VAL A 169 -7.68 -3.55 -14.99
CA VAL A 169 -8.06 -2.48 -15.93
C VAL A 169 -9.56 -2.30 -15.91
N GLN A 170 -10.01 -1.05 -15.79
CA GLN A 170 -11.42 -0.65 -15.83
C GLN A 170 -11.62 0.52 -16.80
N THR A 171 -12.81 0.63 -17.38
CA THR A 171 -13.19 1.77 -18.25
C THR A 171 -13.90 2.83 -17.41
N LEU A 172 -13.48 4.10 -17.52
CA LEU A 172 -14.05 5.25 -16.81
C LEU A 172 -15.42 5.65 -17.36
#